data_87eedcde8534c634fbc1d05e516c078c
#
_entry.id   87eedcde8534c634fbc1d05e516c078c
#
_cell.length_a   1.000
_cell.length_b   1.000
_cell.length_c   1.000
_cell.angle_alpha   90.00
_cell.angle_beta   90.00
_cell.angle_gamma   90.00
#
_symmetry.space_group_name_H-M   'P 1'
#
loop_
_entity.id
_entity.type
_entity.pdbx_description
1 polymer ?
#
loop_
_entity_poly.entity_id
_entity_poly.type
_entity_poly.pdbx_seq_one_letter_code
_entity_poly.pdbx_strand_id
1 'polypeptide(L)'
;MTVLWERIRIFVFPNTCKMKLNRILLTLAAVTLLVPARAQESGFRAFIDRIAGPSPELDPEAIYQPQPRFHFALMGDVRAAVMKEEKRFTVGVGHFDGYNFVQDIVPARIASSMASDIDWGVGIQAGYGNLGLSLSKKIKGKGKDDYFSFDYVAAGFGVQVQYFNLLQPVTYQYTVGDEGHWAYMDQTGTTENPGNLRTFIVDAFYAFNRRTFAYSAAYKGNLFQRRSAGSWMFGSKLILGDYGIDPAAPIAGWAGKQSLQTSAQVAFGGGYSFNLVPYHRQPTGDRDKGLRNVTINATFLPMVTLFNQFTSKAFDLGEDGKYALFHKSVMNGKLLVNYVARVGIGWSYNLFTANLSASMDSFSYKGNSEMSVEGLIADNVATSGRFARYTVALRLGMRF
;
A
#
# COMPACT_ATOMS: atom_id res chain seq x y z
N MET A 1 -21.95 -0.57 -10.65
CA MET A 1 -20.62 -0.75 -10.00
C MET A 1 -19.76 -1.82 -10.65
N THR A 2 -20.28 -2.98 -10.97
CA THR A 2 -19.55 -4.09 -11.62
C THR A 2 -18.89 -3.69 -12.96
N VAL A 3 -19.56 -2.90 -13.79
CA VAL A 3 -19.07 -2.43 -15.09
C VAL A 3 -17.93 -1.41 -14.95
N LEU A 4 -17.96 -0.59 -13.90
CA LEU A 4 -16.88 0.37 -13.60
C LEU A 4 -15.62 -0.38 -13.15
N TRP A 5 -15.78 -1.44 -12.37
CA TRP A 5 -14.70 -2.31 -11.93
C TRP A 5 -13.99 -3.04 -13.07
N GLU A 6 -14.75 -3.61 -14.01
CA GLU A 6 -14.14 -4.23 -15.18
C GLU A 6 -13.38 -3.23 -16.06
N ARG A 7 -13.89 -2.01 -16.21
CA ARG A 7 -13.19 -0.96 -16.95
C ARG A 7 -11.93 -0.47 -16.21
N ILE A 8 -11.96 -0.34 -14.89
CA ILE A 8 -10.78 0.00 -14.08
C ILE A 8 -9.76 -1.14 -14.14
N ARG A 9 -10.19 -2.41 -14.11
CA ARG A 9 -9.31 -3.58 -14.24
C ARG A 9 -8.56 -3.60 -15.57
N ILE A 10 -9.24 -3.29 -16.68
CA ILE A 10 -8.62 -3.19 -18.01
C ILE A 10 -7.62 -2.03 -18.07
N PHE A 11 -7.88 -0.95 -17.34
CA PHE A 11 -7.02 0.25 -17.35
C PHE A 11 -5.80 0.10 -16.41
N VAL A 12 -5.95 -0.60 -15.28
CA VAL A 12 -4.91 -0.73 -14.24
C VAL A 12 -3.98 -1.93 -14.46
N PHE A 13 -4.45 -3.01 -15.12
CA PHE A 13 -3.73 -4.29 -15.18
C PHE A 13 -3.53 -4.93 -16.58
N PRO A 14 -3.28 -4.23 -17.66
CA PRO A 14 -2.92 -4.88 -18.92
C PRO A 14 -1.47 -5.32 -18.91
N ASN A 15 -1.19 -6.55 -19.31
CA ASN A 15 0.16 -7.12 -19.44
C ASN A 15 1.07 -6.33 -20.42
N THR A 16 0.49 -5.48 -21.25
CA THR A 16 1.20 -4.59 -22.19
C THR A 16 1.64 -3.25 -21.57
N CYS A 17 1.33 -3.00 -20.28
CA CYS A 17 1.51 -1.69 -19.66
C CYS A 17 2.96 -1.37 -19.25
N LYS A 18 3.88 -2.37 -19.16
CA LYS A 18 5.27 -2.12 -18.72
C LYS A 18 6.00 -1.09 -19.59
N MET A 19 5.79 -1.12 -20.92
CA MET A 19 6.44 -0.17 -21.82
C MET A 19 5.77 1.21 -21.86
N LYS A 20 4.45 1.27 -21.73
CA LYS A 20 3.70 2.55 -21.74
C LYS A 20 3.85 3.31 -20.42
N LEU A 21 3.89 2.62 -19.29
CA LEU A 21 4.11 3.25 -17.98
C LEU A 21 5.49 3.90 -17.88
N ASN A 22 6.54 3.23 -18.36
CA ASN A 22 7.89 3.83 -18.41
C ASN A 22 7.95 5.09 -19.28
N ARG A 23 7.20 5.16 -20.39
CA ARG A 23 7.10 6.36 -21.22
C ARG A 23 6.35 7.49 -20.53
N ILE A 24 5.23 7.18 -19.85
CA ILE A 24 4.47 8.18 -19.09
C ILE A 24 5.31 8.71 -17.92
N LEU A 25 6.08 7.87 -17.25
CA LEU A 25 6.97 8.25 -16.15
C LEU A 25 8.14 9.12 -16.63
N LEU A 26 8.75 8.78 -17.76
CA LEU A 26 9.79 9.59 -18.40
C LEU A 26 9.23 10.94 -18.88
N THR A 27 8.00 10.95 -19.40
CA THR A 27 7.34 12.19 -19.83
C THR A 27 6.97 13.06 -18.63
N LEU A 28 6.45 12.50 -17.54
CA LEU A 28 6.19 13.22 -16.29
C LEU A 28 7.48 13.76 -15.65
N ALA A 29 8.55 12.95 -15.61
CA ALA A 29 9.86 13.37 -15.15
C ALA A 29 10.47 14.47 -16.05
N ALA A 30 10.33 14.33 -17.36
CA ALA A 30 10.79 15.35 -18.33
C ALA A 30 9.98 16.64 -18.22
N VAL A 31 8.66 16.56 -18.02
CA VAL A 31 7.80 17.73 -17.80
C VAL A 31 8.15 18.42 -16.48
N THR A 32 8.41 17.66 -15.41
CA THR A 32 8.83 18.23 -14.12
C THR A 32 10.25 18.85 -14.18
N LEU A 33 11.12 18.36 -15.04
CA LEU A 33 12.48 18.90 -15.23
C LEU A 33 12.56 20.06 -16.25
N LEU A 34 11.64 20.13 -17.21
CA LEU A 34 11.65 21.15 -18.27
C LEU A 34 10.83 22.40 -17.95
N VAL A 35 9.89 22.34 -16.99
CA VAL A 35 9.02 23.47 -16.60
C VAL A 35 9.77 24.62 -15.87
N PRO A 36 10.91 24.43 -15.18
CA PRO A 36 11.47 25.51 -14.36
C PRO A 36 12.13 26.67 -15.12
N ALA A 37 12.49 26.49 -16.37
CA ALA A 37 13.42 27.45 -16.99
C ALA A 37 12.77 28.72 -17.56
N ARG A 38 11.46 28.75 -17.82
CA ARG A 38 10.79 29.92 -18.44
C ARG A 38 9.30 30.10 -18.18
N ALA A 39 8.65 29.30 -17.33
CA ALA A 39 7.25 29.56 -16.97
C ALA A 39 7.19 30.79 -16.06
N GLN A 40 6.58 31.85 -16.53
CA GLN A 40 6.20 32.99 -15.68
C GLN A 40 5.59 32.45 -14.37
N GLU A 41 6.20 32.79 -13.23
CA GLU A 41 5.80 32.30 -11.88
C GLU A 41 4.29 32.34 -11.65
N SER A 42 3.59 33.29 -12.30
CA SER A 42 2.14 33.48 -12.21
C SER A 42 1.33 32.33 -12.82
N GLY A 43 1.72 31.77 -13.97
CA GLY A 43 0.94 30.74 -14.67
C GLY A 43 1.02 29.35 -14.00
N PHE A 44 2.21 28.96 -13.54
CA PHE A 44 2.38 27.70 -12.83
C PHE A 44 1.72 27.75 -11.45
N ARG A 45 1.83 28.87 -10.75
CA ARG A 45 1.17 29.07 -9.46
C ARG A 45 -0.35 29.03 -9.61
N ALA A 46 -0.92 29.71 -10.61
CA ALA A 46 -2.35 29.66 -10.88
C ALA A 46 -2.84 28.24 -11.25
N PHE A 47 -2.03 27.46 -11.95
CA PHE A 47 -2.33 26.06 -12.24
C PHE A 47 -2.34 25.20 -10.97
N ILE A 48 -1.36 25.37 -10.10
CA ILE A 48 -1.31 24.66 -8.81
C ILE A 48 -2.45 25.07 -7.89
N ASP A 49 -2.74 26.38 -7.79
CA ASP A 49 -3.85 26.90 -6.98
C ASP A 49 -5.21 26.40 -7.51
N ARG A 50 -5.31 26.13 -8.81
CA ARG A 50 -6.52 25.57 -9.42
C ARG A 50 -6.73 24.07 -9.11
N ILE A 51 -5.64 23.30 -8.97
CA ILE A 51 -5.71 21.85 -8.70
C ILE A 51 -5.73 21.56 -7.20
N ALA A 52 -4.92 22.26 -6.42
CA ALA A 52 -4.72 22.02 -4.99
C ALA A 52 -5.47 23.00 -4.08
N GLY A 53 -6.15 23.97 -4.68
CA GLY A 53 -6.74 25.10 -3.96
C GLY A 53 -5.68 26.11 -3.50
N PRO A 54 -6.10 27.28 -3.04
CA PRO A 54 -5.19 28.31 -2.57
C PRO A 54 -4.35 27.80 -1.40
N SER A 55 -3.05 28.06 -1.46
CA SER A 55 -2.15 27.73 -0.37
C SER A 55 -2.62 28.41 0.91
N PRO A 56 -2.72 27.69 2.04
CA PRO A 56 -3.09 28.33 3.30
C PRO A 56 -2.05 29.40 3.64
N GLU A 57 -2.51 30.49 4.20
CA GLU A 57 -1.62 31.47 4.81
C GLU A 57 -0.91 30.81 5.99
N LEU A 58 0.40 30.59 5.84
CA LEU A 58 1.21 29.94 6.86
C LEU A 58 1.58 30.97 7.93
N ASP A 59 1.51 30.54 9.20
CA ASP A 59 2.01 31.34 10.32
C ASP A 59 3.55 31.36 10.26
N PRO A 60 4.17 32.52 9.98
CA PRO A 60 5.63 32.61 9.83
C PRO A 60 6.39 32.36 11.14
N GLU A 61 5.73 32.44 12.30
CA GLU A 61 6.35 32.08 13.57
C GLU A 61 6.38 30.55 13.80
N ALA A 62 5.45 29.83 13.19
CA ALA A 62 5.35 28.38 13.31
C ALA A 62 6.06 27.64 12.18
N ILE A 63 5.99 28.17 10.96
CA ILE A 63 6.49 27.52 9.75
C ILE A 63 7.38 28.51 9.00
N TYR A 64 8.61 28.07 8.72
CA TYR A 64 9.52 28.80 7.83
C TYR A 64 9.40 28.26 6.41
N GLN A 65 9.12 29.17 5.48
CA GLN A 65 9.14 28.89 4.05
C GLN A 65 10.48 29.38 3.48
N PRO A 66 11.33 28.47 2.93
CA PRO A 66 12.63 28.81 2.40
C PRO A 66 12.57 29.87 1.28
N GLN A 67 13.59 30.69 1.17
CA GLN A 67 13.71 31.70 0.10
C GLN A 67 14.00 31.03 -1.26
N PRO A 68 14.94 30.09 -1.40
CA PRO A 68 14.92 29.22 -2.56
C PRO A 68 13.71 28.30 -2.48
N ARG A 69 12.71 28.56 -3.34
CA ARG A 69 11.45 27.83 -3.32
C ARG A 69 11.51 26.49 -4.03
N PHE A 70 12.54 26.29 -4.83
CA PHE A 70 12.75 25.03 -5.54
C PHE A 70 13.61 24.07 -4.71
N HIS A 71 13.17 22.84 -4.60
CA HIS A 71 13.86 21.78 -3.87
C HIS A 71 13.93 20.52 -4.73
N PHE A 72 15.10 19.89 -4.77
CA PHE A 72 15.31 18.60 -5.41
C PHE A 72 16.00 17.65 -4.44
N ALA A 73 15.61 16.38 -4.44
CA ALA A 73 16.26 15.34 -3.65
C ALA A 73 16.33 14.02 -4.41
N LEU A 74 17.40 13.29 -4.14
CA LEU A 74 17.50 11.87 -4.46
C LEU A 74 16.97 11.06 -3.27
N MET A 75 16.32 9.95 -3.59
CA MET A 75 15.72 9.07 -2.60
C MET A 75 16.23 7.64 -2.78
N GLY A 76 16.67 7.03 -1.68
CA GLY A 76 16.84 5.58 -1.56
C GLY A 76 15.77 5.03 -0.61
N ASP A 77 15.16 3.90 -0.94
CA ASP A 77 14.21 3.26 -0.03
C ASP A 77 14.41 1.75 0.05
N VAL A 78 13.99 1.21 1.19
CA VAL A 78 13.98 -0.22 1.49
C VAL A 78 12.56 -0.60 1.88
N ARG A 79 12.05 -1.67 1.30
CA ARG A 79 10.66 -2.11 1.50
C ARG A 79 10.58 -3.59 1.80
N ALA A 80 9.60 -3.94 2.63
CA ALA A 80 9.18 -5.31 2.88
C ALA A 80 7.65 -5.35 2.94
N ALA A 81 7.08 -6.46 2.49
CA ALA A 81 5.64 -6.69 2.54
C ALA A 81 5.35 -8.12 3.03
N VAL A 82 4.31 -8.27 3.82
CA VAL A 82 3.84 -9.55 4.33
C VAL A 82 2.34 -9.64 4.13
N MET A 83 1.87 -10.73 3.56
CA MET A 83 0.47 -11.10 3.50
C MET A 83 0.25 -12.39 4.27
N LYS A 84 -0.82 -12.42 5.06
CA LYS A 84 -1.32 -13.63 5.71
C LYS A 84 -2.80 -13.77 5.42
N GLU A 85 -3.23 -14.97 5.08
CA GLU A 85 -4.63 -15.30 4.84
C GLU A 85 -4.97 -16.57 5.60
N GLU A 86 -6.18 -16.62 6.12
CA GLU A 86 -6.74 -17.79 6.79
C GLU A 86 -8.15 -18.04 6.25
N LYS A 87 -8.41 -19.28 5.87
CA LYS A 87 -9.73 -19.79 5.48
C LYS A 87 -10.13 -20.87 6.47
N ARG A 88 -11.34 -20.77 6.98
CA ARG A 88 -11.97 -21.76 7.86
C ARG A 88 -13.26 -22.22 7.22
N PHE A 89 -13.46 -23.51 7.16
CA PHE A 89 -14.64 -24.16 6.58
C PHE A 89 -14.84 -25.53 7.20
N THR A 90 -15.91 -26.20 6.84
CA THR A 90 -16.16 -27.58 7.21
C THR A 90 -16.05 -28.47 5.97
N VAL A 91 -15.57 -29.69 6.14
CA VAL A 91 -15.48 -30.69 5.08
C VAL A 91 -16.17 -31.98 5.52
N GLY A 92 -16.85 -32.63 4.60
CA GLY A 92 -17.36 -33.97 4.80
C GLY A 92 -16.23 -34.97 4.53
N VAL A 93 -15.90 -35.81 5.51
CA VAL A 93 -14.94 -36.90 5.37
C VAL A 93 -15.71 -38.22 5.55
N GLY A 94 -15.55 -39.13 4.60
CA GLY A 94 -16.26 -40.39 4.62
C GLY A 94 -15.33 -41.58 5.00
N HIS A 95 -15.86 -42.50 5.78
CA HIS A 95 -15.20 -43.77 6.08
C HIS A 95 -16.24 -44.92 6.07
N PHE A 96 -15.76 -46.14 5.91
CA PHE A 96 -16.60 -47.32 6.06
C PHE A 96 -16.48 -47.86 7.48
N ASP A 97 -17.61 -47.97 8.17
CA ASP A 97 -17.74 -48.70 9.41
C ASP A 97 -18.41 -50.05 9.11
N GLY A 98 -17.58 -51.06 8.87
CA GLY A 98 -18.04 -52.31 8.33
C GLY A 98 -18.58 -52.19 6.91
N TYR A 99 -19.90 -52.41 6.72
CA TYR A 99 -20.58 -52.26 5.42
C TYR A 99 -21.27 -50.91 5.21
N ASN A 100 -21.28 -50.08 6.26
CA ASN A 100 -21.95 -48.79 6.19
C ASN A 100 -20.97 -47.66 5.85
N PHE A 101 -21.36 -46.82 4.91
CA PHE A 101 -20.64 -45.58 4.64
C PHE A 101 -21.11 -44.51 5.65
N VAL A 102 -20.20 -44.03 6.45
CA VAL A 102 -20.45 -42.94 7.43
C VAL A 102 -19.71 -41.69 6.96
N GLN A 103 -20.39 -40.57 6.98
CA GLN A 103 -19.83 -39.27 6.66
C GLN A 103 -19.83 -38.38 7.90
N ASP A 104 -18.63 -37.96 8.32
CA ASP A 104 -18.44 -36.99 9.39
C ASP A 104 -18.19 -35.61 8.79
N ILE A 105 -18.74 -34.57 9.43
CA ILE A 105 -18.46 -33.17 9.08
C ILE A 105 -17.42 -32.64 10.07
N VAL A 106 -16.23 -32.36 9.58
CA VAL A 106 -15.11 -31.93 10.41
C VAL A 106 -14.66 -30.50 10.04
N PRO A 107 -14.12 -29.73 11.00
CA PRO A 107 -13.54 -28.43 10.70
C PRO A 107 -12.30 -28.55 9.83
N ALA A 108 -12.10 -27.61 8.93
CA ALA A 108 -10.89 -27.50 8.12
C ALA A 108 -10.39 -26.06 8.13
N ARG A 109 -9.07 -25.92 8.07
CA ARG A 109 -8.39 -24.63 8.10
C ARG A 109 -7.26 -24.62 7.08
N ILE A 110 -7.17 -23.54 6.30
CA ILE A 110 -6.01 -23.23 5.46
C ILE A 110 -5.45 -21.91 5.92
N ALA A 111 -4.23 -21.91 6.44
CA ALA A 111 -3.47 -20.70 6.71
C ALA A 111 -2.39 -20.55 5.65
N SER A 112 -2.32 -19.41 4.98
CA SER A 112 -1.30 -19.12 3.98
C SER A 112 -0.59 -17.82 4.28
N SER A 113 0.70 -17.76 3.95
CA SER A 113 1.48 -16.54 4.09
C SER A 113 2.44 -16.36 2.93
N MET A 114 2.63 -15.11 2.54
CA MET A 114 3.57 -14.68 1.53
C MET A 114 4.32 -13.46 2.05
N ALA A 115 5.64 -13.47 1.96
CA ALA A 115 6.47 -12.35 2.40
C ALA A 115 7.44 -11.96 1.28
N SER A 116 7.60 -10.66 1.05
CA SER A 116 8.66 -10.20 0.16
C SER A 116 10.02 -10.35 0.82
N ASP A 117 11.04 -10.52 -0.01
CA ASP A 117 12.39 -10.18 0.38
C ASP A 117 12.50 -8.67 0.65
N ILE A 118 13.66 -8.24 1.14
CA ILE A 118 13.98 -6.84 1.27
C ILE A 118 14.27 -6.27 -0.11
N ASP A 119 13.40 -5.39 -0.57
CA ASP A 119 13.50 -4.72 -1.87
C ASP A 119 14.12 -3.33 -1.72
N TRP A 120 15.04 -3.02 -2.63
CA TRP A 120 15.69 -1.70 -2.71
C TRP A 120 15.11 -0.89 -3.85
N GLY A 121 14.85 0.38 -3.59
CA GLY A 121 14.37 1.31 -4.57
C GLY A 121 15.18 2.59 -4.61
N VAL A 122 15.05 3.28 -5.73
CA VAL A 122 15.54 4.63 -5.90
C VAL A 122 14.40 5.52 -6.39
N GLY A 123 14.52 6.79 -6.09
CA GLY A 123 13.54 7.77 -6.48
C GLY A 123 14.11 9.17 -6.55
N ILE A 124 13.28 10.04 -7.05
CA ILE A 124 13.51 11.46 -7.10
C ILE A 124 12.38 12.20 -6.41
N GLN A 125 12.71 13.34 -5.86
CA GLN A 125 11.75 14.27 -5.29
C GLN A 125 12.02 15.66 -5.84
N ALA A 126 10.95 16.36 -6.20
CA ALA A 126 10.97 17.77 -6.54
C ALA A 126 9.94 18.50 -5.70
N GLY A 127 10.24 19.74 -5.31
CA GLY A 127 9.33 20.58 -4.53
C GLY A 127 9.41 22.04 -4.96
N TYR A 128 8.30 22.75 -4.81
CA TYR A 128 8.22 24.19 -5.02
C TYR A 128 7.32 24.80 -3.94
N GLY A 129 7.87 25.73 -3.17
CA GLY A 129 7.16 26.33 -2.05
C GLY A 129 6.69 25.29 -1.03
N ASN A 130 5.40 25.18 -0.81
CA ASN A 130 4.78 24.21 0.09
C ASN A 130 4.45 22.85 -0.55
N LEU A 131 4.72 22.70 -1.86
CA LEU A 131 4.43 21.50 -2.62
C LEU A 131 5.64 20.56 -2.69
N GLY A 132 5.41 19.28 -2.56
CA GLY A 132 6.42 18.25 -2.76
C GLY A 132 5.87 17.06 -3.53
N LEU A 133 6.57 16.66 -4.58
CA LEU A 133 6.29 15.48 -5.39
C LEU A 133 7.44 14.50 -5.23
N SER A 134 7.14 13.23 -5.07
CA SER A 134 8.17 12.18 -5.11
C SER A 134 7.73 11.01 -5.97
N LEU A 135 8.71 10.38 -6.57
CA LEU A 135 8.55 9.20 -7.39
C LEU A 135 9.63 8.20 -7.02
N SER A 136 9.26 6.95 -6.74
CA SER A 136 10.24 5.89 -6.51
C SER A 136 9.86 4.59 -7.20
N LYS A 137 10.89 3.82 -7.56
CA LYS A 137 10.76 2.53 -8.23
C LYS A 137 11.81 1.55 -7.69
N LYS A 138 11.47 0.26 -7.69
CA LYS A 138 12.39 -0.84 -7.37
C LYS A 138 13.52 -0.91 -8.39
N ILE A 139 14.75 -1.10 -7.90
CA ILE A 139 15.95 -1.35 -8.72
C ILE A 139 16.59 -2.70 -8.45
N LYS A 140 16.49 -3.22 -7.22
CA LYS A 140 17.12 -4.48 -6.80
C LYS A 140 16.26 -5.20 -5.76
N GLY A 141 16.27 -6.53 -5.82
CA GLY A 141 15.63 -7.47 -4.90
C GLY A 141 15.73 -8.87 -5.50
N LYS A 142 15.63 -9.92 -4.69
CA LYS A 142 15.75 -11.30 -5.15
C LYS A 142 14.55 -11.79 -5.95
N GLY A 143 13.36 -11.27 -5.69
CA GLY A 143 12.12 -11.69 -6.34
C GLY A 143 11.84 -10.96 -7.66
N LYS A 144 10.80 -11.45 -8.37
CA LYS A 144 10.19 -10.75 -9.52
C LYS A 144 9.20 -9.67 -9.08
N ASP A 145 9.25 -9.29 -7.80
CA ASP A 145 8.43 -8.23 -7.23
C ASP A 145 8.68 -6.92 -7.94
N ASP A 146 7.64 -6.11 -8.06
CA ASP A 146 7.75 -4.76 -8.64
C ASP A 146 6.94 -3.79 -7.81
N TYR A 147 7.42 -2.57 -7.67
CA TYR A 147 6.66 -1.52 -7.03
C TYR A 147 6.92 -0.15 -7.65
N PHE A 148 5.94 0.69 -7.48
CA PHE A 148 5.96 2.08 -7.86
C PHE A 148 5.24 2.89 -6.79
N SER A 149 5.76 4.07 -6.44
CA SER A 149 5.04 5.02 -5.59
C SER A 149 5.19 6.43 -6.11
N PHE A 150 4.08 7.15 -6.07
CA PHE A 150 4.00 8.58 -6.31
C PHE A 150 3.35 9.22 -5.09
N ASP A 151 3.91 10.32 -4.61
CA ASP A 151 3.27 11.09 -3.56
C ASP A 151 3.36 12.60 -3.83
N TYR A 152 2.25 13.25 -3.55
CA TYR A 152 2.05 14.68 -3.56
C TYR A 152 1.74 15.13 -2.14
N VAL A 153 2.45 16.12 -1.64
CA VAL A 153 2.25 16.67 -0.28
C VAL A 153 2.32 18.19 -0.32
N ALA A 154 1.29 18.82 0.21
CA ALA A 154 1.25 20.23 0.55
C ALA A 154 1.33 20.43 2.08
N ALA A 155 1.27 21.66 2.58
CA ALA A 155 1.35 21.96 4.01
C ALA A 155 0.33 21.19 4.86
N GLY A 156 -0.91 21.06 4.39
CA GLY A 156 -1.97 20.40 5.15
C GLY A 156 -2.75 19.33 4.39
N PHE A 157 -2.31 18.96 3.21
CA PHE A 157 -2.99 17.96 2.37
C PHE A 157 -1.95 17.10 1.68
N GLY A 158 -2.25 15.82 1.49
CA GLY A 158 -1.40 14.93 0.71
C GLY A 158 -2.18 13.79 0.07
N VAL A 159 -1.65 13.32 -1.05
CA VAL A 159 -2.11 12.12 -1.76
C VAL A 159 -0.90 11.26 -2.05
N GLN A 160 -1.01 9.98 -1.76
CA GLN A 160 -0.01 8.98 -2.10
C GLN A 160 -0.67 7.90 -2.94
N VAL A 161 -0.08 7.60 -4.09
CA VAL A 161 -0.48 6.52 -4.98
C VAL A 161 0.63 5.49 -4.97
N GLN A 162 0.26 4.23 -4.78
CA GLN A 162 1.22 3.14 -4.66
C GLN A 162 0.70 1.94 -5.45
N TYR A 163 1.59 1.34 -6.19
CA TYR A 163 1.40 0.05 -6.83
C TYR A 163 2.51 -0.87 -6.39
N PHE A 164 2.17 -2.10 -6.08
CA PHE A 164 3.15 -3.16 -5.91
C PHE A 164 2.59 -4.48 -6.43
N ASN A 165 3.49 -5.31 -6.90
CA ASN A 165 3.26 -6.66 -7.35
C ASN A 165 4.25 -7.56 -6.61
N LEU A 166 3.75 -8.41 -5.72
CA LEU A 166 4.53 -9.37 -4.95
C LEU A 166 4.39 -10.74 -5.62
N LEU A 167 5.51 -11.32 -6.02
CA LEU A 167 5.61 -12.63 -6.67
C LEU A 167 6.56 -13.50 -5.85
N GLN A 168 6.02 -14.19 -4.85
CA GLN A 168 6.80 -14.98 -3.88
C GLN A 168 6.16 -16.35 -3.66
N PRO A 169 6.93 -17.36 -3.29
CA PRO A 169 6.38 -18.62 -2.82
C PRO A 169 5.42 -18.41 -1.66
N VAL A 170 4.34 -19.16 -1.63
CA VAL A 170 3.34 -19.13 -0.57
C VAL A 170 3.59 -20.30 0.38
N THR A 171 3.85 -19.99 1.65
CA THR A 171 3.87 -21.02 2.70
C THR A 171 2.44 -21.25 3.16
N TYR A 172 2.03 -22.50 3.30
CA TYR A 172 0.70 -22.87 3.75
C TYR A 172 0.74 -23.93 4.85
N GLN A 173 -0.29 -23.91 5.69
CA GLN A 173 -0.65 -24.97 6.63
C GLN A 173 -2.11 -25.33 6.38
N TYR A 174 -2.36 -26.61 6.19
CA TYR A 174 -3.68 -27.19 6.00
C TYR A 174 -3.98 -28.16 7.13
N THR A 175 -5.07 -27.94 7.85
CA THR A 175 -5.50 -28.77 8.97
C THR A 175 -6.94 -29.22 8.72
N VAL A 176 -7.21 -30.51 8.90
CA VAL A 176 -8.54 -31.13 8.84
C VAL A 176 -8.79 -31.89 10.11
N GLY A 177 -10.00 -31.73 10.68
CA GLY A 177 -10.38 -32.35 11.93
C GLY A 177 -9.64 -31.80 13.14
N ASP A 178 -10.05 -32.24 14.33
CA ASP A 178 -9.38 -31.97 15.58
C ASP A 178 -8.40 -33.07 15.91
N GLU A 179 -7.36 -32.78 16.68
CA GLU A 179 -6.37 -33.74 17.15
C GLU A 179 -7.07 -34.91 17.89
N GLY A 180 -6.81 -36.14 17.42
CA GLY A 180 -7.47 -37.34 17.91
C GLY A 180 -8.68 -37.82 17.07
N HIS A 181 -9.17 -37.04 16.12
CA HIS A 181 -10.15 -37.50 15.14
C HIS A 181 -9.49 -38.42 14.10
N TRP A 182 -10.15 -39.47 13.66
CA TRP A 182 -9.58 -40.44 12.69
C TRP A 182 -9.16 -39.78 11.35
N ALA A 183 -9.83 -38.70 10.95
CA ALA A 183 -9.50 -37.94 9.75
C ALA A 183 -8.55 -36.77 10.01
N TYR A 184 -7.94 -36.69 11.20
CA TYR A 184 -7.01 -35.61 11.50
C TYR A 184 -5.83 -35.60 10.53
N MET A 185 -5.60 -34.44 9.96
CA MET A 185 -4.47 -34.18 9.06
C MET A 185 -3.93 -32.76 9.34
N ASP A 186 -2.63 -32.64 9.52
CA ASP A 186 -1.92 -31.36 9.56
C ASP A 186 -0.74 -31.43 8.59
N GLN A 187 -0.77 -30.60 7.56
CA GLN A 187 0.25 -30.54 6.52
C GLN A 187 0.75 -29.11 6.35
N THR A 188 2.05 -28.95 6.29
CA THR A 188 2.71 -27.68 5.98
C THR A 188 3.52 -27.84 4.69
N GLY A 189 3.58 -26.77 3.92
CA GLY A 189 4.34 -26.77 2.67
C GLY A 189 4.56 -25.38 2.13
N THR A 190 5.29 -25.34 1.03
CA THR A 190 5.54 -24.13 0.25
C THR A 190 5.22 -24.42 -1.20
N THR A 191 4.56 -23.48 -1.87
CA THR A 191 4.19 -23.63 -3.28
C THR A 191 5.44 -23.62 -4.16
N GLU A 192 5.51 -24.49 -5.16
CA GLU A 192 6.58 -24.50 -6.15
C GLU A 192 6.52 -23.25 -7.04
N ASN A 193 5.30 -22.88 -7.44
CA ASN A 193 5.08 -21.65 -8.20
C ASN A 193 4.78 -20.48 -7.27
N PRO A 194 5.28 -19.28 -7.60
CA PRO A 194 5.03 -18.10 -6.77
C PRO A 194 3.56 -17.69 -6.82
N GLY A 195 3.00 -17.37 -5.67
CA GLY A 195 1.76 -16.62 -5.57
C GLY A 195 1.96 -15.19 -6.09
N ASN A 196 0.87 -14.54 -6.50
CA ASN A 196 0.87 -13.20 -7.04
C ASN A 196 -0.08 -12.32 -6.23
N LEU A 197 0.44 -11.27 -5.61
CA LEU A 197 -0.35 -10.21 -4.97
C LEU A 197 -0.08 -8.88 -5.66
N ARG A 198 -1.07 -8.39 -6.40
CA ARG A 198 -1.05 -7.06 -7.00
C ARG A 198 -1.93 -6.14 -6.20
N THR A 199 -1.43 -4.99 -5.83
CA THR A 199 -2.22 -4.03 -5.07
C THR A 199 -1.95 -2.61 -5.53
N PHE A 200 -3.03 -1.87 -5.72
CA PHE A 200 -3.05 -0.45 -5.98
C PHE A 200 -3.69 0.26 -4.79
N ILE A 201 -2.97 1.18 -4.19
CA ILE A 201 -3.40 1.92 -3.01
C ILE A 201 -3.36 3.41 -3.31
N VAL A 202 -4.44 4.10 -2.98
CA VAL A 202 -4.49 5.57 -2.94
C VAL A 202 -4.80 5.98 -1.52
N ASP A 203 -3.87 6.68 -0.90
CA ASP A 203 -4.04 7.31 0.40
C ASP A 203 -4.19 8.81 0.21
N ALA A 204 -5.18 9.42 0.84
CA ALA A 204 -5.28 10.87 0.94
C ALA A 204 -5.46 11.27 2.40
N PHE A 205 -4.89 12.41 2.78
CA PHE A 205 -5.03 12.95 4.12
C PHE A 205 -5.18 14.45 4.11
N TYR A 206 -5.82 14.97 5.17
CA TYR A 206 -5.99 16.38 5.43
C TYR A 206 -5.66 16.68 6.90
N ALA A 207 -4.82 17.70 7.12
CA ALA A 207 -4.45 18.19 8.45
C ALA A 207 -5.23 19.48 8.77
N PHE A 208 -5.96 19.49 9.90
CA PHE A 208 -6.82 20.62 10.25
C PHE A 208 -6.04 21.86 10.65
N ASN A 209 -4.89 21.69 11.33
CA ASN A 209 -4.05 22.79 11.80
C ASN A 209 -2.98 23.20 10.76
N ARG A 210 -3.36 23.30 9.49
CA ARG A 210 -2.43 23.52 8.37
C ARG A 210 -1.70 24.88 8.39
N ARG A 211 -2.15 25.84 9.21
CA ARG A 211 -1.48 27.14 9.33
C ARG A 211 -0.22 27.08 10.17
N THR A 212 -0.20 26.27 11.22
CA THR A 212 0.90 26.16 12.18
C THR A 212 1.61 24.82 12.15
N PHE A 213 1.06 23.83 11.44
CA PHE A 213 1.60 22.47 11.32
C PHE A 213 1.93 22.14 9.88
N ALA A 214 3.21 21.87 9.58
CA ALA A 214 3.68 21.46 8.26
C ALA A 214 4.00 19.96 8.24
N TYR A 215 3.09 19.14 7.73
CA TYR A 215 3.31 17.70 7.59
C TYR A 215 4.57 17.38 6.77
N SER A 216 4.83 18.15 5.71
CA SER A 216 5.99 17.94 4.82
C SER A 216 7.35 18.22 5.47
N ALA A 217 7.40 18.90 6.62
CA ALA A 217 8.65 19.37 7.22
C ALA A 217 9.65 18.23 7.55
N ALA A 218 9.14 17.09 8.06
CA ALA A 218 9.98 15.93 8.37
C ALA A 218 10.26 15.01 7.17
N TYR A 219 9.46 15.14 6.08
CA TYR A 219 9.47 14.15 4.99
C TYR A 219 10.01 14.69 3.67
N LYS A 220 9.86 16.00 3.42
CA LYS A 220 10.12 16.59 2.10
C LYS A 220 11.20 17.67 2.09
N GLY A 221 11.43 18.37 3.20
CA GLY A 221 12.42 19.43 3.30
C GLY A 221 12.10 20.70 2.50
N ASN A 222 10.86 20.86 2.05
CA ASN A 222 10.38 22.04 1.36
C ASN A 222 9.80 23.13 2.30
N LEU A 223 9.40 22.75 3.50
CA LEU A 223 8.98 23.62 4.60
C LEU A 223 9.73 23.22 5.87
N PHE A 224 9.87 24.12 6.81
CA PHE A 224 10.51 23.86 8.10
C PHE A 224 9.58 24.24 9.23
N GLN A 225 9.34 23.31 10.12
CA GLN A 225 8.66 23.59 11.37
C GLN A 225 9.63 24.35 12.29
N ARG A 226 9.23 25.54 12.79
CA ARG A 226 10.06 26.38 13.67
C ARG A 226 9.86 26.07 15.14
N ARG A 227 8.64 25.69 15.50
CA ARG A 227 8.26 25.27 16.86
C ARG A 227 7.44 24.00 16.80
N SER A 228 7.50 23.21 17.83
CA SER A 228 6.72 21.97 17.91
C SER A 228 5.23 22.26 17.77
N ALA A 229 4.57 21.49 16.92
CA ALA A 229 3.13 21.64 16.65
C ALA A 229 2.55 20.29 16.23
N GLY A 230 1.25 20.15 16.44
CA GLY A 230 0.50 18.98 16.00
C GLY A 230 -0.79 19.34 15.31
N SER A 231 -1.36 18.33 14.66
CA SER A 231 -2.64 18.46 13.99
C SER A 231 -3.45 17.18 14.09
N TRP A 232 -4.73 17.32 14.32
CA TRP A 232 -5.68 16.28 13.96
C TRP A 232 -5.67 16.10 12.45
N MET A 233 -5.80 14.86 12.02
CA MET A 233 -5.80 14.49 10.61
C MET A 233 -7.06 13.68 10.29
N PHE A 234 -7.61 13.93 9.11
CA PHE A 234 -8.57 13.06 8.47
C PHE A 234 -7.88 12.35 7.32
N GLY A 235 -8.17 11.06 7.13
CA GLY A 235 -7.61 10.26 6.06
C GLY A 235 -8.65 9.42 5.34
N SER A 236 -8.37 9.15 4.07
CA SER A 236 -9.11 8.19 3.27
C SER A 236 -8.14 7.26 2.54
N LYS A 237 -8.55 6.02 2.36
CA LYS A 237 -7.75 5.00 1.67
C LYS A 237 -8.63 4.21 0.70
N LEU A 238 -8.21 4.13 -0.55
CA LEU A 238 -8.75 3.22 -1.55
C LEU A 238 -7.73 2.11 -1.79
N ILE A 239 -8.16 0.86 -1.71
CA ILE A 239 -7.34 -0.31 -1.95
C ILE A 239 -8.02 -1.16 -3.01
N LEU A 240 -7.29 -1.46 -4.07
CA LEU A 240 -7.70 -2.38 -5.12
C LEU A 240 -6.62 -3.46 -5.21
N GLY A 241 -6.99 -4.72 -5.01
CA GLY A 241 -6.02 -5.81 -4.97
C GLY A 241 -6.49 -7.08 -5.66
N ASP A 242 -5.53 -7.79 -6.23
CA ASP A 242 -5.68 -9.15 -6.73
C ASP A 242 -4.68 -10.05 -6.00
N TYR A 243 -5.15 -11.17 -5.50
CA TYR A 243 -4.32 -12.22 -4.92
C TYR A 243 -4.61 -13.55 -5.62
N GLY A 244 -3.59 -14.17 -6.17
CA GLY A 244 -3.69 -15.46 -6.85
C GLY A 244 -2.66 -16.45 -6.31
N ILE A 245 -3.08 -17.67 -6.06
CA ILE A 245 -2.22 -18.82 -5.79
C ILE A 245 -2.32 -19.74 -7.00
N ASP A 246 -1.16 -20.11 -7.58
CA ASP A 246 -1.11 -21.07 -8.66
C ASP A 246 -1.49 -22.46 -8.13
N PRO A 247 -2.31 -23.20 -8.88
CA PRO A 247 -2.92 -24.48 -8.48
C PRO A 247 -1.96 -25.65 -8.31
N ALA A 248 -0.71 -25.53 -8.72
CA ALA A 248 0.28 -26.59 -8.53
C ALA A 248 0.64 -26.86 -7.05
N ALA A 249 0.05 -26.13 -6.11
CA ALA A 249 0.17 -26.47 -4.70
C ALA A 249 -0.63 -27.76 -4.42
N PRO A 250 0.01 -28.86 -4.01
CA PRO A 250 -0.67 -30.12 -3.72
C PRO A 250 -1.39 -30.06 -2.36
N ILE A 251 -2.29 -29.10 -2.20
CA ILE A 251 -3.23 -29.14 -1.09
C ILE A 251 -4.23 -30.23 -1.46
N ALA A 252 -4.32 -31.28 -0.64
CA ALA A 252 -5.11 -32.48 -0.90
C ALA A 252 -6.50 -32.14 -1.46
N GLY A 253 -6.82 -32.62 -2.65
CA GLY A 253 -8.07 -32.33 -3.39
C GLY A 253 -8.11 -31.00 -4.13
N TRP A 254 -7.07 -30.17 -4.08
CA TRP A 254 -6.99 -28.87 -4.77
C TRP A 254 -5.96 -28.87 -5.91
N ALA A 255 -5.34 -30.01 -6.20
CA ALA A 255 -4.45 -30.16 -7.34
C ALA A 255 -5.18 -29.79 -8.63
N GLY A 256 -4.61 -28.87 -9.40
CA GLY A 256 -5.20 -28.40 -10.64
C GLY A 256 -6.21 -27.23 -10.52
N LYS A 257 -6.46 -26.68 -9.31
CA LYS A 257 -7.41 -25.56 -9.08
C LYS A 257 -6.70 -24.25 -8.82
N GLN A 258 -6.97 -23.24 -9.61
CA GLN A 258 -6.44 -21.89 -9.42
C GLN A 258 -7.40 -21.05 -8.58
N SER A 259 -6.88 -20.39 -7.56
CA SER A 259 -7.65 -19.43 -6.76
C SER A 259 -7.21 -18.00 -7.08
N LEU A 260 -8.16 -17.18 -7.50
CA LEU A 260 -7.97 -15.75 -7.70
C LEU A 260 -8.94 -14.98 -6.81
N GLN A 261 -8.38 -14.09 -6.01
CA GLN A 261 -9.16 -13.23 -5.14
C GLN A 261 -8.96 -11.78 -5.53
N THR A 262 -10.05 -11.04 -5.64
CA THR A 262 -10.00 -9.61 -5.92
C THR A 262 -10.66 -8.86 -4.77
N SER A 263 -10.02 -7.78 -4.33
CA SER A 263 -10.55 -6.92 -3.26
C SER A 263 -10.67 -5.48 -3.71
N ALA A 264 -11.76 -4.83 -3.31
CA ALA A 264 -11.93 -3.40 -3.42
C ALA A 264 -12.38 -2.86 -2.06
N GLN A 265 -11.63 -1.92 -1.50
CA GLN A 265 -11.91 -1.38 -0.18
C GLN A 265 -11.84 0.15 -0.20
N VAL A 266 -12.74 0.78 0.55
CA VAL A 266 -12.69 2.21 0.86
C VAL A 266 -12.74 2.38 2.37
N ALA A 267 -11.73 3.02 2.93
CA ALA A 267 -11.62 3.29 4.35
C ALA A 267 -11.48 4.79 4.61
N PHE A 268 -12.03 5.22 5.74
CA PHE A 268 -11.89 6.58 6.26
C PHE A 268 -11.47 6.53 7.71
N GLY A 269 -10.77 7.56 8.15
CA GLY A 269 -10.37 7.61 9.54
C GLY A 269 -9.87 8.96 10.01
N GLY A 270 -9.64 9.03 11.30
CA GLY A 270 -9.08 10.18 11.96
C GLY A 270 -7.89 9.78 12.82
N GLY A 271 -6.92 10.67 12.93
CA GLY A 271 -5.73 10.41 13.71
C GLY A 271 -5.01 11.70 14.08
N TYR A 272 -3.78 11.56 14.50
CA TYR A 272 -2.98 12.68 14.94
C TYR A 272 -1.57 12.61 14.37
N SER A 273 -1.02 13.78 14.04
CA SER A 273 0.36 13.94 13.63
C SER A 273 1.00 15.06 14.44
N PHE A 274 2.24 14.84 14.88
CA PHE A 274 2.98 15.76 15.72
C PHE A 274 4.40 15.97 15.20
N ASN A 275 4.80 17.23 15.07
CA ASN A 275 6.17 17.66 14.79
C ASN A 275 6.82 18.13 16.08
N LEU A 276 7.85 17.41 16.55
CA LEU A 276 8.78 17.87 17.56
C LEU A 276 9.93 18.60 16.89
N VAL A 277 10.24 19.79 17.33
CA VAL A 277 11.38 20.59 16.83
C VAL A 277 12.39 20.78 17.94
N PRO A 278 13.35 19.85 18.10
CA PRO A 278 14.36 19.96 19.13
C PRO A 278 15.35 21.09 18.84
N TYR A 279 15.52 21.46 17.58
CA TYR A 279 16.44 22.51 17.20
C TYR A 279 15.97 23.27 15.96
N HIS A 280 15.96 24.62 16.08
CA HIS A 280 15.75 25.53 14.97
C HIS A 280 16.62 26.77 15.12
N ARG A 281 17.33 27.14 14.05
CA ARG A 281 18.04 28.41 13.92
C ARG A 281 17.60 29.08 12.63
N GLN A 282 17.18 30.35 12.77
CA GLN A 282 16.78 31.16 11.62
C GLN A 282 17.97 31.44 10.69
N PRO A 283 17.73 31.62 9.40
CA PRO A 283 18.76 32.10 8.49
C PRO A 283 19.21 33.51 8.89
N THR A 284 20.50 33.76 8.74
CA THR A 284 21.12 35.06 9.06
C THR A 284 21.48 35.86 7.80
N GLY A 285 21.26 35.31 6.61
CA GLY A 285 21.58 35.91 5.33
C GLY A 285 20.71 35.40 4.19
N ASP A 286 21.02 35.87 2.99
CA ASP A 286 20.34 35.49 1.77
C ASP A 286 20.43 33.99 1.49
N ARG A 287 19.43 33.45 0.79
CA ARG A 287 19.35 32.05 0.36
C ARG A 287 19.52 31.05 1.51
N ASP A 288 18.84 31.29 2.64
CA ASP A 288 18.81 30.40 3.82
C ASP A 288 20.21 30.18 4.47
N LYS A 289 21.17 31.06 4.26
CA LYS A 289 22.47 30.98 4.91
C LYS A 289 22.33 31.03 6.43
N GLY A 290 22.88 30.03 7.13
CA GLY A 290 22.79 29.90 8.57
C GLY A 290 21.55 29.16 9.05
N LEU A 291 20.60 28.82 8.18
CA LEU A 291 19.45 27.99 8.53
C LEU A 291 19.92 26.61 9.06
N ARG A 292 19.43 26.24 10.22
CA ARG A 292 19.57 24.88 10.75
C ARG A 292 18.26 24.45 11.36
N ASN A 293 17.79 23.26 11.01
CA ASN A 293 16.54 22.76 11.55
C ASN A 293 16.61 21.24 11.73
N VAL A 294 16.03 20.75 12.82
CA VAL A 294 15.75 19.35 13.04
C VAL A 294 14.28 19.23 13.39
N THR A 295 13.55 18.42 12.64
CA THR A 295 12.13 18.14 12.88
C THR A 295 11.94 16.64 12.96
N ILE A 296 11.29 16.16 14.01
CA ILE A 296 10.90 14.76 14.20
C ILE A 296 9.38 14.71 14.11
N ASN A 297 8.85 13.88 13.22
CA ASN A 297 7.41 13.67 13.09
C ASN A 297 7.02 12.27 13.53
N ALA A 298 5.85 12.18 14.17
CA ALA A 298 5.14 10.93 14.39
C ALA A 298 3.69 11.13 13.96
N THR A 299 3.19 10.18 13.16
CA THR A 299 1.80 10.17 12.63
C THR A 299 1.19 8.80 12.86
N PHE A 300 -0.01 8.77 13.41
CA PHE A 300 -0.82 7.56 13.50
C PHE A 300 -2.24 7.86 13.04
N LEU A 301 -2.71 7.08 12.05
CA LEU A 301 -3.99 7.30 11.38
C LEU A 301 -4.74 5.96 11.27
N PRO A 302 -5.53 5.60 12.28
CA PRO A 302 -6.48 4.48 12.20
C PRO A 302 -7.65 4.84 11.28
N MET A 303 -8.09 3.85 10.50
CA MET A 303 -9.17 4.00 9.53
C MET A 303 -10.12 2.82 9.62
N VAL A 304 -11.41 3.07 9.44
CA VAL A 304 -12.45 2.05 9.37
C VAL A 304 -12.85 1.86 7.91
N THR A 305 -12.88 0.63 7.46
CA THR A 305 -13.34 0.27 6.12
C THR A 305 -14.86 0.35 6.08
N LEU A 306 -15.40 1.29 5.31
CA LEU A 306 -16.84 1.45 5.11
C LEU A 306 -17.36 0.61 3.94
N PHE A 307 -16.51 0.36 2.96
CA PHE A 307 -16.82 -0.49 1.83
C PHE A 307 -15.72 -1.53 1.68
N ASN A 308 -16.11 -2.80 1.64
CA ASN A 308 -15.20 -3.91 1.38
C ASN A 308 -15.94 -4.95 0.54
N GLN A 309 -15.60 -5.02 -0.73
CA GLN A 309 -16.07 -6.06 -1.62
C GLN A 309 -14.91 -7.00 -1.94
N PHE A 310 -15.15 -8.27 -1.69
CA PHE A 310 -14.18 -9.32 -1.94
C PHE A 310 -14.81 -10.35 -2.89
N THR A 311 -14.11 -10.67 -3.95
CA THR A 311 -14.57 -11.69 -4.91
C THR A 311 -13.56 -12.81 -4.95
N SER A 312 -13.97 -14.03 -4.64
CA SER A 312 -13.18 -15.24 -4.82
C SER A 312 -13.63 -15.95 -6.10
N LYS A 313 -12.65 -16.38 -6.88
CA LYS A 313 -12.86 -17.19 -8.09
C LYS A 313 -12.01 -18.44 -7.99
N ALA A 314 -12.57 -19.59 -8.26
CA ALA A 314 -11.86 -20.84 -8.42
C ALA A 314 -11.95 -21.28 -9.87
N PHE A 315 -10.87 -21.84 -10.39
CA PHE A 315 -10.75 -22.31 -11.76
C PHE A 315 -10.28 -23.78 -11.72
N ASP A 316 -10.87 -24.61 -12.53
CA ASP A 316 -10.42 -25.96 -12.78
C ASP A 316 -9.62 -26.03 -14.08
N LEU A 317 -8.61 -26.89 -14.10
CA LEU A 317 -7.86 -27.22 -15.30
C LEU A 317 -8.70 -28.21 -16.13
N GLY A 318 -9.22 -27.77 -17.28
CA GLY A 318 -9.95 -28.62 -18.20
C GLY A 318 -9.04 -29.59 -18.95
N GLU A 319 -9.63 -30.59 -19.62
CA GLU A 319 -8.92 -31.56 -20.43
C GLU A 319 -8.13 -30.94 -21.58
N ASP A 320 -8.54 -29.72 -22.01
CA ASP A 320 -7.86 -28.93 -23.04
C ASP A 320 -6.65 -28.14 -22.51
N GLY A 321 -6.28 -28.33 -21.25
CA GLY A 321 -5.18 -27.63 -20.58
C GLY A 321 -5.47 -26.15 -20.26
N LYS A 322 -6.72 -25.72 -20.42
CA LYS A 322 -7.12 -24.34 -20.06
C LYS A 322 -7.89 -24.31 -18.76
N TYR A 323 -7.71 -23.21 -18.02
CA TYR A 323 -8.46 -22.98 -16.80
C TYR A 323 -9.87 -22.45 -17.11
N ALA A 324 -10.90 -23.20 -16.69
CA ALA A 324 -12.29 -22.81 -16.74
C ALA A 324 -12.76 -22.29 -15.38
N LEU A 325 -13.58 -21.22 -15.38
CA LEU A 325 -14.17 -20.70 -14.15
C LEU A 325 -15.16 -21.73 -13.58
N PHE A 326 -14.81 -22.30 -12.45
CA PHE A 326 -15.58 -23.31 -11.76
C PHE A 326 -16.52 -22.69 -10.72
N HIS A 327 -16.04 -21.73 -9.93
CA HIS A 327 -16.81 -21.10 -8.88
C HIS A 327 -16.48 -19.60 -8.76
N LYS A 328 -17.51 -18.80 -8.49
CA LYS A 328 -17.37 -17.36 -8.20
C LYS A 328 -18.26 -17.01 -7.02
N SER A 329 -17.66 -16.46 -5.97
CA SER A 329 -18.40 -15.91 -4.85
C SER A 329 -18.05 -14.43 -4.66
N VAL A 330 -19.05 -13.63 -4.30
CA VAL A 330 -18.87 -12.21 -3.98
C VAL A 330 -19.27 -12.00 -2.53
N MET A 331 -18.33 -11.51 -1.74
CA MET A 331 -18.53 -11.26 -0.33
C MET A 331 -18.49 -9.77 -0.05
N ASN A 332 -19.44 -9.30 0.74
CA ASN A 332 -19.39 -7.98 1.34
C ASN A 332 -18.84 -8.14 2.75
N GLY A 333 -17.64 -7.61 2.98
CA GLY A 333 -16.93 -7.78 4.25
C GLY A 333 -17.53 -6.95 5.38
N LYS A 334 -17.24 -7.38 6.60
CA LYS A 334 -17.55 -6.65 7.84
C LYS A 334 -16.66 -5.41 7.96
N LEU A 335 -17.05 -4.47 8.80
CA LEU A 335 -16.21 -3.33 9.21
C LEU A 335 -14.83 -3.82 9.70
N LEU A 336 -13.78 -3.28 9.11
CA LEU A 336 -12.39 -3.64 9.39
C LEU A 336 -11.61 -2.39 9.77
N VAL A 337 -10.60 -2.57 10.61
CA VAL A 337 -9.70 -1.48 11.00
C VAL A 337 -8.40 -1.61 10.21
N ASN A 338 -8.06 -0.57 9.50
CA ASN A 338 -6.80 -0.37 8.80
C ASN A 338 -6.03 0.74 9.51
N TYR A 339 -4.74 0.84 9.32
CA TYR A 339 -3.99 1.96 9.87
C TYR A 339 -2.77 2.32 9.02
N VAL A 340 -2.37 3.58 9.14
CA VAL A 340 -1.11 4.12 8.65
C VAL A 340 -0.34 4.66 9.84
N ALA A 341 0.89 4.19 10.03
CA ALA A 341 1.83 4.72 11.00
C ALA A 341 3.06 5.24 10.26
N ARG A 342 3.51 6.44 10.58
CA ARG A 342 4.69 7.07 9.97
C ARG A 342 5.51 7.78 11.03
N VAL A 343 6.82 7.67 10.90
CA VAL A 343 7.78 8.46 11.64
C VAL A 343 8.78 9.05 10.67
N GLY A 344 9.29 10.24 10.95
CA GLY A 344 10.25 10.90 10.10
C GLY A 344 11.17 11.82 10.88
N ILE A 345 12.40 11.93 10.42
CA ILE A 345 13.40 12.89 10.93
C ILE A 345 13.87 13.72 9.74
N GLY A 346 13.58 15.02 9.76
CA GLY A 346 14.09 15.99 8.81
C GLY A 346 15.21 16.79 9.41
N TRP A 347 16.31 16.88 8.70
CA TRP A 347 17.46 17.72 9.03
C TRP A 347 17.75 18.68 7.89
N SER A 348 18.09 19.92 8.21
CA SER A 348 18.56 20.88 7.23
C SER A 348 19.73 21.70 7.71
N TYR A 349 20.61 21.99 6.80
CA TYR A 349 21.76 22.85 6.99
C TYR A 349 21.96 23.73 5.75
N ASN A 350 21.74 25.04 5.90
CA ASN A 350 21.74 25.98 4.77
C ASN A 350 20.76 25.48 3.66
N LEU A 351 21.29 25.24 2.47
CA LEU A 351 20.53 24.75 1.32
C LEU A 351 20.32 23.23 1.32
N PHE A 352 21.06 22.47 2.12
CA PHE A 352 21.01 21.01 2.15
C PHE A 352 19.91 20.49 3.06
N THR A 353 19.32 19.38 2.67
CA THR A 353 18.33 18.65 3.46
C THR A 353 18.62 17.16 3.47
N ALA A 354 18.36 16.53 4.60
CA ALA A 354 18.34 15.08 4.73
C ALA A 354 17.07 14.66 5.49
N ASN A 355 16.34 13.69 4.95
CA ASN A 355 15.12 13.19 5.58
C ASN A 355 15.20 11.66 5.65
N LEU A 356 15.08 11.13 6.85
CA LEU A 356 14.91 9.70 7.10
C LEU A 356 13.48 9.47 7.54
N SER A 357 12.79 8.53 6.93
CA SER A 357 11.41 8.20 7.28
C SER A 357 11.18 6.70 7.29
N ALA A 358 10.31 6.25 8.20
CA ALA A 358 9.77 4.91 8.22
C ALA A 358 8.24 4.96 8.20
N SER A 359 7.62 4.06 7.48
CA SER A 359 6.17 3.93 7.41
C SER A 359 5.74 2.48 7.46
N MET A 360 4.58 2.26 8.05
CA MET A 360 3.86 1.01 8.07
C MET A 360 2.43 1.25 7.60
N ASP A 361 2.05 0.56 6.55
CA ASP A 361 0.69 0.52 6.04
C ASP A 361 0.11 -0.87 6.29
N SER A 362 -1.07 -0.95 6.89
CA SER A 362 -1.76 -2.22 7.12
C SER A 362 -3.18 -2.13 6.62
N PHE A 363 -3.63 -3.18 5.94
CA PHE A 363 -5.03 -3.38 5.64
C PHE A 363 -5.43 -4.84 5.88
N SER A 364 -6.71 -5.03 6.19
CA SER A 364 -7.29 -6.33 6.47
C SER A 364 -8.52 -6.53 5.61
N TYR A 365 -8.85 -7.78 5.33
CA TYR A 365 -10.13 -8.16 4.74
C TYR A 365 -10.72 -9.35 5.49
N LYS A 366 -12.03 -9.44 5.51
CA LYS A 366 -12.77 -10.54 6.11
C LYS A 366 -14.11 -10.69 5.42
N GLY A 367 -14.45 -11.91 5.10
CA GLY A 367 -15.73 -12.22 4.47
C GLY A 367 -16.07 -13.69 4.65
N ASN A 368 -17.34 -14.02 4.43
CA ASN A 368 -17.82 -15.39 4.38
C ASN A 368 -18.33 -15.65 2.97
N SER A 369 -18.00 -16.81 2.41
CA SER A 369 -18.54 -17.28 1.15
C SER A 369 -19.17 -18.65 1.33
N GLU A 370 -20.19 -18.91 0.55
CA GLU A 370 -20.67 -20.26 0.35
C GLU A 370 -19.85 -20.88 -0.79
N MET A 371 -19.28 -22.03 -0.57
CA MET A 371 -18.51 -22.75 -1.57
C MET A 371 -19.05 -24.19 -1.61
N SER A 372 -19.71 -24.54 -2.68
CA SER A 372 -20.07 -25.92 -2.99
C SER A 372 -19.05 -26.46 -4.00
N VAL A 373 -18.31 -27.47 -3.62
CA VAL A 373 -17.42 -28.21 -4.51
C VAL A 373 -17.98 -29.61 -4.63
N GLU A 374 -18.14 -30.14 -5.83
CA GLU A 374 -18.59 -31.53 -6.05
C GLU A 374 -17.73 -32.49 -5.22
N GLY A 375 -18.39 -33.21 -4.29
CA GLY A 375 -17.74 -34.14 -3.36
C GLY A 375 -17.17 -33.52 -2.06
N LEU A 376 -17.14 -32.21 -1.92
CA LEU A 376 -16.77 -31.49 -0.72
C LEU A 376 -17.87 -30.43 -0.42
N ILE A 377 -18.71 -30.70 0.54
CA ILE A 377 -19.68 -29.71 1.03
C ILE A 377 -18.93 -28.79 1.97
N ALA A 378 -18.37 -27.72 1.44
CA ALA A 378 -17.84 -26.63 2.26
C ALA A 378 -18.91 -25.56 2.42
N ASP A 379 -19.79 -25.75 3.39
CA ASP A 379 -20.72 -24.72 3.79
C ASP A 379 -19.96 -23.63 4.54
N ASN A 380 -20.11 -22.40 4.07
CA ASN A 380 -19.70 -21.20 4.82
C ASN A 380 -18.17 -21.03 5.04
N VAL A 381 -17.42 -20.82 3.96
CA VAL A 381 -15.98 -20.52 4.04
C VAL A 381 -15.74 -19.13 4.63
N ALA A 382 -15.28 -19.05 5.86
CA ALA A 382 -14.85 -17.80 6.48
C ALA A 382 -13.41 -17.48 6.04
N THR A 383 -13.24 -16.43 5.27
CA THR A 383 -11.92 -15.95 4.82
C THR A 383 -11.54 -14.69 5.57
N SER A 384 -10.33 -14.64 6.09
CA SER A 384 -9.74 -13.44 6.66
C SER A 384 -8.29 -13.30 6.19
N GLY A 385 -7.89 -12.07 5.89
CA GLY A 385 -6.53 -11.79 5.51
C GLY A 385 -6.04 -10.46 6.04
N ARG A 386 -4.73 -10.35 6.17
CA ARG A 386 -4.04 -9.13 6.57
C ARG A 386 -2.81 -8.94 5.71
N PHE A 387 -2.68 -7.74 5.21
CA PHE A 387 -1.51 -7.27 4.53
C PHE A 387 -0.84 -6.18 5.36
N ALA A 388 0.49 -6.25 5.47
CA ALA A 388 1.30 -5.21 6.09
C ALA A 388 2.51 -4.90 5.19
N ARG A 389 2.80 -3.62 5.02
CA ARG A 389 3.96 -3.15 4.30
C ARG A 389 4.76 -2.18 5.14
N TYR A 390 6.05 -2.33 5.08
CA TYR A 390 7.04 -1.51 5.76
C TYR A 390 7.90 -0.82 4.72
N THR A 391 8.19 0.45 4.93
CA THR A 391 9.08 1.23 4.05
C THR A 391 9.99 2.09 4.93
N VAL A 392 11.28 2.05 4.67
CA VAL A 392 12.27 3.00 5.21
C VAL A 392 12.86 3.75 4.03
N ALA A 393 12.89 5.07 4.07
CA ALA A 393 13.39 5.90 2.98
C ALA A 393 14.32 6.99 3.50
N LEU A 394 15.46 7.14 2.84
CA LEU A 394 16.40 8.25 3.01
C LEU A 394 16.31 9.18 1.80
N ARG A 395 16.21 10.47 2.05
CA ARG A 395 16.21 11.52 1.02
C ARG A 395 17.32 12.50 1.30
N LEU A 396 18.14 12.77 0.30
CA LEU A 396 19.21 13.77 0.36
C LEU A 396 18.92 14.81 -0.72
N GLY A 397 18.79 16.06 -0.33
CA GLY A 397 18.32 17.11 -1.21
C GLY A 397 19.01 18.43 -1.03
N MET A 398 18.76 19.31 -2.00
CA MET A 398 19.25 20.67 -2.03
C MET A 398 18.17 21.61 -2.55
N ARG A 399 18.20 22.86 -2.06
CA ARG A 399 17.34 23.96 -2.51
C ARG A 399 18.11 24.90 -3.43
N PHE A 400 17.36 25.48 -4.39
CA PHE A 400 17.91 26.39 -5.41
C PHE A 400 17.12 27.67 -5.50
#